data_c35982421a473de7d7de139ed8268816
#
_entry.id   c35982421a473de7d7de139ed8268816
#
_cell.length_a   1.000
_cell.length_b   1.000
_cell.length_c   1.000
_cell.angle_alpha   90.00
_cell.angle_beta   90.00
_cell.angle_gamma   90.00
#
_symmetry.space_group_name_H-M   'P 1'
#
loop_
_entity.id
_entity.type
_entity.pdbx_description
1 polymer ?
#
loop_
_entity_poly.entity_id
_entity_poly.type
_entity_poly.pdbx_seq_one_letter_code
_entity_poly.pdbx_strand_id
1 'polypeptide(L)'
;MLMAATEFMKRAFTKGPSNSLQSVLSVVDDYAFDRRHRLDTRSEVAINDLDISDEDKQHADKYKPTRARYFRKIMAKLNLPREGVFVDVGCGKGRVLLLAAEHGFDQVVGLEISHALCEIAERNVATFQESTPTASSIKVVCTNILDYEMKGSETVFFLYSPFDHAVTKSFLAMIRQSLKDHPRDLWLIIDEFRFPELLEDDELLKKTHVYEYGSAIFHVYQHQS
;
A
#
# COMPACT_ATOMS: atom_id res chain seq x y z
N MET A 1 10.26 9.18 -22.46
CA MET A 1 9.67 7.83 -22.48
C MET A 1 10.66 6.71 -22.82
N LEU A 2 11.51 6.85 -23.85
CA LEU A 2 12.50 5.79 -24.21
C LEU A 2 13.62 5.59 -23.17
N MET A 3 14.12 6.62 -22.51
CA MET A 3 15.19 6.51 -21.50
C MET A 3 14.76 5.76 -20.23
N ALA A 4 13.54 5.98 -19.76
CA ALA A 4 13.02 5.27 -18.58
C ALA A 4 12.82 3.77 -18.84
N ALA A 5 12.41 3.41 -20.06
CA ALA A 5 12.27 2.02 -20.48
C ALA A 5 13.63 1.29 -20.56
N THR A 6 14.69 2.00 -20.99
CA THR A 6 16.04 1.42 -21.13
C THR A 6 16.70 1.21 -19.76
N GLU A 7 16.46 2.09 -18.79
CA GLU A 7 17.00 1.95 -17.44
C GLU A 7 16.24 0.88 -16.64
N PHE A 8 14.93 0.78 -16.83
CA PHE A 8 14.12 -0.32 -16.31
C PHE A 8 14.57 -1.69 -16.86
N MET A 9 14.83 -1.79 -18.15
CA MET A 9 15.35 -3.01 -18.79
C MET A 9 16.73 -3.39 -18.24
N LYS A 10 17.65 -2.42 -18.04
CA LYS A 10 18.97 -2.69 -17.45
C LYS A 10 18.88 -3.24 -16.04
N ARG A 11 18.02 -2.71 -15.16
CA ARG A 11 17.80 -3.22 -13.79
C ARG A 11 17.11 -4.58 -13.77
N ALA A 12 16.22 -4.86 -14.73
CA ALA A 12 15.57 -6.16 -14.85
C ALA A 12 16.58 -7.27 -15.21
N PHE A 13 17.54 -6.99 -16.07
CA PHE A 13 18.56 -7.99 -16.52
C PHE A 13 19.61 -8.33 -15.46
N THR A 14 19.81 -7.49 -14.43
CA THR A 14 20.81 -7.76 -13.37
C THR A 14 20.36 -8.80 -12.33
N LYS A 15 19.04 -9.11 -12.24
CA LYS A 15 18.47 -10.03 -11.24
C LYS A 15 18.13 -11.45 -11.76
N GLY A 16 18.57 -11.82 -12.97
CA GLY A 16 18.32 -13.13 -13.58
C GLY A 16 17.03 -13.19 -14.44
N PRO A 17 16.95 -14.13 -15.40
CA PRO A 17 15.90 -14.16 -16.43
C PRO A 17 14.47 -14.37 -15.88
N SER A 18 14.31 -15.10 -14.78
CA SER A 18 12.98 -15.32 -14.17
C SER A 18 12.41 -14.05 -13.52
N ASN A 19 13.25 -13.23 -12.90
CA ASN A 19 12.84 -11.97 -12.29
C ASN A 19 12.53 -10.90 -13.35
N SER A 20 13.24 -10.94 -14.47
CA SER A 20 12.97 -10.06 -15.63
C SER A 20 11.60 -10.33 -16.23
N LEU A 21 11.24 -11.59 -16.41
CA LEU A 21 9.92 -11.98 -16.93
C LEU A 21 8.78 -11.57 -15.96
N GLN A 22 8.97 -11.80 -14.65
CA GLN A 22 7.98 -11.39 -13.65
C GLN A 22 7.78 -9.88 -13.62
N SER A 23 8.85 -9.09 -13.78
CA SER A 23 8.79 -7.64 -13.84
C SER A 23 8.01 -7.15 -15.06
N VAL A 24 8.26 -7.74 -16.24
CA VAL A 24 7.51 -7.42 -17.46
C VAL A 24 6.02 -7.77 -17.30
N LEU A 25 5.72 -8.97 -16.81
CA LEU A 25 4.34 -9.40 -16.57
C LEU A 25 3.62 -8.48 -15.56
N SER A 26 4.32 -7.98 -14.53
CA SER A 26 3.71 -7.05 -13.57
C SER A 26 3.32 -5.71 -14.21
N VAL A 27 4.13 -5.21 -15.16
CA VAL A 27 3.80 -3.97 -15.91
C VAL A 27 2.59 -4.19 -16.83
N VAL A 28 2.53 -5.36 -17.50
CA VAL A 28 1.38 -5.71 -18.34
C VAL A 28 0.11 -5.82 -17.50
N ASP A 29 0.18 -6.47 -16.33
CA ASP A 29 -0.96 -6.59 -15.42
C ASP A 29 -1.45 -5.22 -14.92
N ASP A 30 -0.55 -4.30 -14.58
CA ASP A 30 -0.89 -2.93 -14.20
C ASP A 30 -1.60 -2.17 -15.33
N TYR A 31 -1.11 -2.34 -16.57
CA TYR A 31 -1.75 -1.73 -17.74
C TYR A 31 -3.14 -2.32 -17.99
N ALA A 32 -3.26 -3.64 -17.91
CA ALA A 32 -4.52 -4.33 -18.12
C ALA A 32 -5.56 -3.96 -17.05
N PHE A 33 -5.12 -3.80 -15.78
CA PHE A 33 -5.96 -3.37 -14.69
C PHE A 33 -6.54 -1.98 -14.93
N ASP A 34 -5.69 -0.98 -15.17
CA ASP A 34 -6.13 0.39 -15.42
C ASP A 34 -7.04 0.48 -16.65
N ARG A 35 -6.68 -0.22 -17.74
CA ARG A 35 -7.50 -0.22 -18.96
C ARG A 35 -8.86 -0.88 -18.77
N ARG A 36 -8.90 -2.02 -18.07
CA ARG A 36 -10.15 -2.77 -17.81
C ARG A 36 -11.16 -1.93 -17.06
N HIS A 37 -10.68 -1.18 -16.05
CA HIS A 37 -11.52 -0.42 -15.14
C HIS A 37 -11.55 1.08 -15.45
N ARG A 38 -10.86 1.56 -16.51
CA ARG A 38 -10.76 2.97 -16.93
C ARG A 38 -10.18 3.87 -15.84
N LEU A 39 -9.07 3.42 -15.23
CA LEU A 39 -8.45 4.08 -14.08
C LEU A 39 -7.20 4.88 -14.47
N ASP A 40 -6.81 5.82 -13.62
CA ASP A 40 -5.51 6.49 -13.62
C ASP A 40 -4.75 6.15 -12.34
N THR A 41 -4.10 4.98 -12.30
CA THR A 41 -3.32 4.57 -11.13
C THR A 41 -1.84 4.30 -11.43
N ARG A 42 -1.38 4.35 -12.70
CA ARG A 42 -0.03 3.94 -13.10
C ARG A 42 1.04 5.01 -13.03
N SER A 43 0.67 6.24 -13.38
CA SER A 43 1.67 7.32 -13.51
C SER A 43 2.24 7.69 -12.15
N GLU A 44 3.57 7.66 -12.03
CA GLU A 44 4.28 8.19 -10.86
C GLU A 44 4.08 9.71 -10.76
N VAL A 45 4.07 10.24 -9.55
CA VAL A 45 4.05 11.68 -9.27
C VAL A 45 5.28 12.01 -8.43
N ALA A 46 6.09 12.96 -8.89
CA ALA A 46 7.29 13.37 -8.17
C ALA A 46 6.91 14.10 -6.87
N ILE A 47 7.75 14.01 -5.83
CA ILE A 47 7.49 14.65 -4.54
C ILE A 47 7.25 16.15 -4.66
N ASN A 48 7.97 16.81 -5.57
CA ASN A 48 7.84 18.26 -5.79
C ASN A 48 6.52 18.65 -6.49
N ASP A 49 5.86 17.70 -7.14
CA ASP A 49 4.58 17.90 -7.82
C ASP A 49 3.37 17.60 -6.91
N LEU A 50 3.63 17.13 -5.67
CA LEU A 50 2.59 16.91 -4.67
C LEU A 50 2.20 18.24 -4.01
N ASP A 51 0.91 18.43 -3.79
CA ASP A 51 0.29 19.60 -3.14
C ASP A 51 0.28 19.47 -1.61
N ILE A 52 1.42 19.19 -1.03
CA ILE A 52 1.65 19.05 0.41
C ILE A 52 2.63 20.11 0.91
N SER A 53 2.66 20.34 2.22
CA SER A 53 3.58 21.31 2.81
C SER A 53 5.05 20.94 2.56
N ASP A 54 5.95 21.92 2.58
CA ASP A 54 7.39 21.66 2.43
C ASP A 54 7.95 20.82 3.60
N GLU A 55 7.32 20.90 4.78
CA GLU A 55 7.62 20.04 5.92
C GLU A 55 7.25 18.59 5.62
N ASP A 56 6.04 18.32 5.15
CA ASP A 56 5.60 16.98 4.79
C ASP A 56 6.42 16.38 3.64
N LYS A 57 6.88 17.19 2.68
CA LYS A 57 7.77 16.74 1.60
C LYS A 57 9.09 16.18 2.10
N GLN A 58 9.59 16.62 3.25
CA GLN A 58 10.83 16.11 3.84
C GLN A 58 10.66 14.69 4.40
N HIS A 59 9.43 14.30 4.74
CA HIS A 59 9.10 13.03 5.40
C HIS A 59 8.39 12.04 4.48
N ALA A 60 7.88 12.49 3.32
CA ALA A 60 7.17 11.67 2.33
C ALA A 60 8.09 11.20 1.19
N ASP A 61 7.66 10.17 0.49
CA ASP A 61 8.30 9.72 -0.76
C ASP A 61 7.41 10.08 -1.96
N LYS A 62 7.96 9.98 -3.17
CA LYS A 62 7.18 10.15 -4.40
C LYS A 62 6.07 9.10 -4.50
N TYR A 63 4.95 9.47 -5.13
CA TYR A 63 3.94 8.47 -5.44
C TYR A 63 4.47 7.45 -6.46
N LYS A 64 4.45 6.20 -6.06
CA LYS A 64 4.79 5.04 -6.88
C LYS A 64 3.78 3.91 -6.62
N PRO A 65 3.05 3.45 -7.65
CA PRO A 65 2.00 2.48 -7.43
C PRO A 65 2.55 1.09 -7.10
N THR A 66 1.98 0.43 -6.11
CA THR A 66 2.18 -0.99 -5.84
C THR A 66 1.77 -1.81 -7.06
N ARG A 67 2.58 -2.81 -7.43
CA ARG A 67 2.30 -3.69 -8.57
C ARG A 67 1.10 -4.58 -8.29
N ALA A 68 0.04 -4.49 -9.09
CA ALA A 68 -1.20 -5.25 -8.93
C ALA A 68 -0.94 -6.76 -8.83
N ARG A 69 -0.05 -7.30 -9.69
CA ARG A 69 0.34 -8.71 -9.67
C ARG A 69 0.94 -9.15 -8.34
N TYR A 70 1.82 -8.33 -7.75
CA TYR A 70 2.50 -8.69 -6.51
C TYR A 70 1.57 -8.56 -5.31
N PHE A 71 0.74 -7.53 -5.29
CA PHE A 71 -0.30 -7.39 -4.28
C PHE A 71 -1.26 -8.60 -4.27
N ARG A 72 -1.80 -9.00 -5.43
CA ARG A 72 -2.67 -10.18 -5.51
C ARG A 72 -1.96 -11.46 -5.05
N LYS A 73 -0.66 -11.62 -5.36
CA LYS A 73 0.11 -12.77 -4.91
C LYS A 73 0.27 -12.80 -3.39
N ILE A 74 0.57 -11.68 -2.75
CA ILE A 74 0.72 -11.64 -1.29
C ILE A 74 -0.62 -11.86 -0.59
N MET A 75 -1.69 -11.23 -1.05
CA MET A 75 -3.04 -11.44 -0.51
C MET A 75 -3.48 -12.90 -0.61
N ALA A 76 -3.20 -13.58 -1.72
CA ALA A 76 -3.52 -14.99 -1.90
C ALA A 76 -2.68 -15.95 -1.03
N LYS A 77 -1.55 -15.50 -0.47
CA LYS A 77 -0.69 -16.28 0.43
C LYS A 77 -1.06 -16.11 1.90
N LEU A 78 -1.57 -14.95 2.24
CA LEU A 78 -1.96 -14.62 3.60
C LEU A 78 -3.43 -15.00 3.81
N ASN A 79 -3.71 -15.72 4.89
CA ASN A 79 -5.08 -16.02 5.29
C ASN A 79 -5.62 -14.85 6.13
N LEU A 80 -5.86 -13.71 5.47
CA LEU A 80 -6.31 -12.49 6.12
C LEU A 80 -7.81 -12.54 6.41
N PRO A 81 -8.28 -12.01 7.56
CA PRO A 81 -9.69 -11.82 7.79
C PRO A 81 -10.23 -10.82 6.77
N ARG A 82 -11.40 -11.09 6.22
CA ARG A 82 -12.11 -10.15 5.35
C ARG A 82 -12.98 -9.18 6.14
N GLU A 83 -13.33 -9.61 7.33
CA GLU A 83 -14.01 -8.81 8.34
C GLU A 83 -13.04 -7.78 8.95
N GLY A 84 -13.58 -6.67 9.42
CA GLY A 84 -12.78 -5.54 9.90
C GLY A 84 -12.41 -4.57 8.77
N VAL A 85 -11.41 -3.74 9.03
CA VAL A 85 -11.00 -2.67 8.09
C VAL A 85 -9.60 -2.94 7.56
N PHE A 86 -9.48 -2.98 6.23
CA PHE A 86 -8.20 -2.90 5.53
C PHE A 86 -7.82 -1.44 5.35
N VAL A 87 -6.64 -1.04 5.78
CA VAL A 87 -6.13 0.33 5.66
C VAL A 87 -4.90 0.37 4.77
N ASP A 88 -4.97 1.15 3.69
CA ASP A 88 -3.82 1.47 2.83
C ASP A 88 -3.25 2.82 3.23
N VAL A 89 -2.04 2.82 3.78
CA VAL A 89 -1.39 4.01 4.31
C VAL A 89 -0.48 4.64 3.26
N GLY A 90 -0.81 5.86 2.83
CA GLY A 90 -0.25 6.50 1.64
C GLY A 90 -0.87 5.90 0.38
N CYS A 91 -2.20 5.89 0.29
CA CYS A 91 -2.91 5.17 -0.78
C CYS A 91 -2.70 5.77 -2.18
N GLY A 92 -2.13 6.97 -2.27
CA GLY A 92 -1.87 7.65 -3.52
C GLY A 92 -3.12 7.76 -4.39
N LYS A 93 -3.06 7.25 -5.61
CA LYS A 93 -4.19 7.21 -6.55
C LYS A 93 -5.19 6.07 -6.30
N GLY A 94 -5.07 5.33 -5.18
CA GLY A 94 -6.06 4.36 -4.71
C GLY A 94 -5.96 2.95 -5.32
N ARG A 95 -4.87 2.57 -6.02
CA ARG A 95 -4.78 1.23 -6.65
C ARG A 95 -4.98 0.10 -5.66
N VAL A 96 -4.32 0.16 -4.51
CA VAL A 96 -4.38 -0.89 -3.48
C VAL A 96 -5.78 -1.01 -2.89
N LEU A 97 -6.52 0.11 -2.78
CA LEU A 97 -7.92 0.11 -2.31
C LEU A 97 -8.80 -0.76 -3.21
N LEU A 98 -8.66 -0.58 -4.53
CA LEU A 98 -9.45 -1.32 -5.51
C LEU A 98 -9.07 -2.80 -5.54
N LEU A 99 -7.78 -3.12 -5.39
CA LEU A 99 -7.28 -4.49 -5.30
C LEU A 99 -7.70 -5.18 -4.01
N ALA A 100 -7.77 -4.46 -2.88
CA ALA A 100 -8.28 -4.96 -1.61
C ALA A 100 -9.78 -5.27 -1.71
N ALA A 101 -10.55 -4.40 -2.36
CA ALA A 101 -11.96 -4.65 -2.64
C ALA A 101 -12.18 -5.86 -3.57
N GLU A 102 -11.36 -6.03 -4.62
CA GLU A 102 -11.36 -7.25 -5.46
C GLU A 102 -11.05 -8.51 -4.64
N HIS A 103 -10.17 -8.40 -3.64
CA HIS A 103 -9.83 -9.52 -2.75
C HIS A 103 -10.98 -9.89 -1.81
N GLY A 104 -11.94 -8.98 -1.61
CA GLY A 104 -13.17 -9.19 -0.84
C GLY A 104 -13.09 -8.73 0.60
N PHE A 105 -12.29 -7.71 0.92
CA PHE A 105 -12.40 -7.02 2.21
C PHE A 105 -13.71 -6.22 2.27
N ASP A 106 -14.42 -6.30 3.39
CA ASP A 106 -15.73 -5.63 3.56
C ASP A 106 -15.59 -4.12 3.65
N GLN A 107 -14.55 -3.65 4.33
CA GLN A 107 -14.26 -2.23 4.50
C GLN A 107 -12.81 -1.94 4.12
N VAL A 108 -12.62 -0.94 3.25
CA VAL A 108 -11.32 -0.51 2.75
C VAL A 108 -11.19 0.99 2.96
N VAL A 109 -10.13 1.43 3.63
CA VAL A 109 -9.84 2.83 3.90
C VAL A 109 -8.47 3.18 3.31
N GLY A 110 -8.41 4.23 2.51
CA GLY A 110 -7.15 4.82 2.06
C GLY A 110 -6.85 6.08 2.82
N LEU A 111 -5.63 6.21 3.32
CA LEU A 111 -5.13 7.43 3.95
C LEU A 111 -4.13 8.07 3.01
N GLU A 112 -4.31 9.34 2.69
CA GLU A 112 -3.42 10.07 1.79
C GLU A 112 -3.33 11.53 2.23
N ILE A 113 -2.13 12.11 2.17
CA ILE A 113 -1.90 13.50 2.61
C ILE A 113 -2.10 14.52 1.47
N SER A 114 -1.82 14.13 0.22
CA SER A 114 -1.97 15.02 -0.95
C SER A 114 -3.44 15.10 -1.39
N HIS A 115 -4.02 16.30 -1.35
CA HIS A 115 -5.39 16.53 -1.81
C HIS A 115 -5.58 16.15 -3.28
N ALA A 116 -4.60 16.48 -4.13
CA ALA A 116 -4.66 16.13 -5.56
C ALA A 116 -4.68 14.60 -5.77
N LEU A 117 -3.92 13.83 -4.97
CA LEU A 117 -3.96 12.36 -5.04
C LEU A 117 -5.25 11.81 -4.44
N CYS A 118 -5.78 12.39 -3.36
CA CYS A 118 -7.09 12.04 -2.80
C CYS A 118 -8.19 12.16 -3.84
N GLU A 119 -8.27 13.30 -4.56
CA GLU A 119 -9.26 13.51 -5.62
C GLU A 119 -9.15 12.49 -6.75
N ILE A 120 -7.91 12.10 -7.12
CA ILE A 120 -7.70 11.07 -8.14
C ILE A 120 -8.16 9.71 -7.60
N ALA A 121 -7.82 9.38 -6.35
CA ALA A 121 -8.24 8.14 -5.71
C ALA A 121 -9.77 8.02 -5.64
N GLU A 122 -10.46 9.08 -5.21
CA GLU A 122 -11.94 9.14 -5.16
C GLU A 122 -12.58 8.92 -6.53
N ARG A 123 -12.06 9.58 -7.59
CA ARG A 123 -12.53 9.35 -8.96
C ARG A 123 -12.30 7.91 -9.41
N ASN A 124 -11.14 7.33 -9.10
CA ASN A 124 -10.83 5.94 -9.42
C ASN A 124 -11.76 4.97 -8.68
N VAL A 125 -12.05 5.23 -7.40
CA VAL A 125 -13.00 4.43 -6.59
C VAL A 125 -14.39 4.48 -7.20
N ALA A 126 -14.90 5.67 -7.52
CA ALA A 126 -16.22 5.83 -8.15
C ALA A 126 -16.30 5.08 -9.49
N THR A 127 -15.31 5.26 -10.37
CA THR A 127 -15.24 4.59 -11.69
C THR A 127 -15.18 3.07 -11.54
N PHE A 128 -14.41 2.57 -10.56
CA PHE A 128 -14.30 1.15 -10.30
C PHE A 128 -15.63 0.55 -9.81
N GLN A 129 -16.32 1.21 -8.88
CA GLN A 129 -17.60 0.76 -8.34
C GLN A 129 -18.72 0.74 -9.40
N GLU A 130 -18.70 1.67 -10.35
CA GLU A 130 -19.62 1.65 -11.49
C GLU A 130 -19.43 0.42 -12.40
N SER A 131 -18.18 0.00 -12.57
CA SER A 131 -17.80 -1.08 -13.52
C SER A 131 -17.70 -2.47 -12.87
N THR A 132 -17.58 -2.53 -11.55
CA THR A 132 -17.30 -3.76 -10.80
C THR A 132 -18.23 -3.83 -9.59
N PRO A 133 -19.29 -4.65 -9.63
CA PRO A 133 -20.13 -4.88 -8.46
C PRO A 133 -19.26 -5.43 -7.31
N THR A 134 -19.18 -4.68 -6.23
CA THR A 134 -18.49 -5.07 -5.00
C THR A 134 -19.35 -4.72 -3.79
N ALA A 135 -19.36 -5.59 -2.79
CA ALA A 135 -19.98 -5.32 -1.50
C ALA A 135 -19.08 -4.43 -0.61
N SER A 136 -17.81 -4.25 -1.00
CA SER A 136 -16.85 -3.48 -0.21
C SER A 136 -17.22 -2.01 -0.12
N SER A 137 -17.19 -1.48 1.10
CA SER A 137 -17.19 -0.02 1.34
C SER A 137 -15.77 0.50 1.18
N ILE A 138 -15.54 1.38 0.22
CA ILE A 138 -14.22 1.99 -0.03
C ILE A 138 -14.29 3.47 0.32
N LYS A 139 -13.39 3.93 1.19
CA LYS A 139 -13.31 5.33 1.63
C LYS A 139 -11.90 5.87 1.46
N VAL A 140 -11.76 7.05 0.89
CA VAL A 140 -10.52 7.84 0.92
C VAL A 140 -10.64 8.87 2.03
N VAL A 141 -9.59 9.00 2.84
CA VAL A 141 -9.47 9.99 3.91
C VAL A 141 -8.24 10.83 3.64
N CYS A 142 -8.46 12.10 3.31
CA CYS A 142 -7.38 13.04 3.06
C CYS A 142 -6.86 13.57 4.39
N THR A 143 -5.74 13.01 4.88
CA THR A 143 -5.19 13.32 6.21
C THR A 143 -3.72 12.95 6.29
N ASN A 144 -2.98 13.63 7.18
CA ASN A 144 -1.70 13.12 7.62
C ASN A 144 -1.92 11.86 8.47
N ILE A 145 -1.08 10.83 8.28
CA ILE A 145 -1.20 9.57 9.04
C ILE A 145 -1.12 9.77 10.55
N LEU A 146 -0.33 10.76 11.00
CA LEU A 146 -0.17 11.04 12.42
C LEU A 146 -1.41 11.70 13.05
N ASP A 147 -2.32 12.23 12.23
CA ASP A 147 -3.61 12.80 12.66
C ASP A 147 -4.76 11.78 12.52
N TYR A 148 -4.48 10.58 12.02
CA TYR A 148 -5.52 9.55 11.87
C TYR A 148 -5.87 8.91 13.21
N GLU A 149 -7.13 9.03 13.61
CA GLU A 149 -7.66 8.38 14.80
C GLU A 149 -8.02 6.91 14.51
N MET A 150 -7.22 5.97 15.02
CA MET A 150 -7.50 4.54 14.94
C MET A 150 -8.74 4.18 15.76
N LYS A 151 -9.67 3.45 15.16
CA LYS A 151 -10.99 3.13 15.76
C LYS A 151 -11.03 1.77 16.44
N GLY A 152 -9.95 0.99 16.39
CA GLY A 152 -9.88 -0.36 16.93
C GLY A 152 -10.59 -1.43 16.07
N SER A 153 -11.07 -1.07 14.91
CA SER A 153 -11.66 -1.99 13.92
C SER A 153 -10.72 -2.33 12.76
N GLU A 154 -9.59 -1.65 12.67
CA GLU A 154 -8.56 -1.89 11.65
C GLU A 154 -7.86 -3.22 11.95
N THR A 155 -7.93 -4.15 11.01
CA THR A 155 -7.34 -5.50 11.13
C THR A 155 -6.13 -5.70 10.23
N VAL A 156 -6.04 -4.94 9.13
CA VAL A 156 -4.92 -5.01 8.19
C VAL A 156 -4.44 -3.62 7.86
N PHE A 157 -3.16 -3.36 8.06
CA PHE A 157 -2.47 -2.18 7.54
C PHE A 157 -1.53 -2.60 6.42
N PHE A 158 -1.61 -1.91 5.29
CA PHE A 158 -0.70 -2.06 4.15
C PHE A 158 0.03 -0.74 3.92
N LEU A 159 1.34 -0.81 3.66
CA LEU A 159 2.19 0.34 3.35
C LEU A 159 3.17 -0.02 2.23
N TYR A 160 3.40 0.92 1.33
CA TYR A 160 4.55 0.87 0.42
C TYR A 160 5.60 1.89 0.87
N SER A 161 6.26 1.63 2.01
CA SER A 161 7.32 2.46 2.63
C SER A 161 7.22 3.97 2.33
N PRO A 162 6.09 4.63 2.62
CA PRO A 162 5.85 6.00 2.16
C PRO A 162 6.56 7.06 3.01
N PHE A 163 7.19 6.67 4.13
CA PHE A 163 7.66 7.58 5.17
C PHE A 163 9.15 7.42 5.46
N ASP A 164 9.72 8.45 6.10
CA ASP A 164 11.02 8.38 6.74
C ASP A 164 10.98 7.59 8.06
N HIS A 165 12.13 7.52 8.74
CA HIS A 165 12.28 6.81 10.00
C HIS A 165 11.42 7.41 11.13
N ALA A 166 11.32 8.75 11.22
CA ALA A 166 10.61 9.42 12.32
C ALA A 166 9.09 9.17 12.25
N VAL A 167 8.51 9.39 11.07
CA VAL A 167 7.07 9.15 10.82
C VAL A 167 6.75 7.66 10.95
N THR A 168 7.61 6.77 10.41
CA THR A 168 7.44 5.32 10.57
C THR A 168 7.41 4.91 12.04
N LYS A 169 8.34 5.43 12.86
CA LYS A 169 8.40 5.16 14.31
C LYS A 169 7.14 5.63 15.03
N SER A 170 6.65 6.83 14.71
CA SER A 170 5.43 7.39 15.30
C SER A 170 4.20 6.59 14.91
N PHE A 171 4.06 6.22 13.65
CA PHE A 171 2.98 5.37 13.16
C PHE A 171 2.95 3.99 13.86
N LEU A 172 4.11 3.35 14.02
CA LEU A 172 4.19 2.08 14.76
C LEU A 172 3.82 2.24 16.24
N ALA A 173 4.14 3.38 16.85
CA ALA A 173 3.71 3.68 18.23
C ALA A 173 2.18 3.84 18.33
N MET A 174 1.54 4.46 17.33
CA MET A 174 0.07 4.55 17.24
C MET A 174 -0.58 3.17 17.11
N ILE A 175 -0.04 2.27 16.27
CA ILE A 175 -0.52 0.88 16.18
C ILE A 175 -0.41 0.17 17.53
N ARG A 176 0.75 0.26 18.20
CA ARG A 176 0.95 -0.37 19.51
C ARG A 176 -0.02 0.15 20.56
N GLN A 177 -0.28 1.46 20.58
CA GLN A 177 -1.25 2.05 21.49
C GLN A 177 -2.66 1.56 21.17
N SER A 178 -3.06 1.56 19.90
CA SER A 178 -4.36 1.06 19.45
C SER A 178 -4.58 -0.42 19.82
N LEU A 179 -3.53 -1.26 19.76
CA LEU A 179 -3.61 -2.67 20.16
C LEU A 179 -3.75 -2.84 21.68
N LYS A 180 -3.18 -1.94 22.48
CA LYS A 180 -3.37 -1.93 23.95
C LYS A 180 -4.77 -1.50 24.34
N ASP A 181 -5.31 -0.48 23.66
CA ASP A 181 -6.64 0.07 23.95
C ASP A 181 -7.76 -0.84 23.41
N HIS A 182 -7.50 -1.50 22.28
CA HIS A 182 -8.44 -2.37 21.58
C HIS A 182 -7.73 -3.64 21.11
N PRO A 183 -7.54 -4.65 21.99
CA PRO A 183 -6.89 -5.92 21.64
C PRO A 183 -7.64 -6.63 20.51
N ARG A 184 -6.93 -7.00 19.47
CA ARG A 184 -7.46 -7.68 18.28
C ARG A 184 -6.34 -8.29 17.45
N ASP A 185 -6.66 -9.28 16.64
CA ASP A 185 -5.73 -9.73 15.61
C ASP A 185 -5.47 -8.62 14.59
N LEU A 186 -4.19 -8.39 14.28
CA LEU A 186 -3.78 -7.34 13.35
C LEU A 186 -2.63 -7.81 12.49
N TRP A 187 -2.70 -7.49 11.20
CA TRP A 187 -1.64 -7.71 10.22
C TRP A 187 -1.08 -6.38 9.75
N LEU A 188 0.25 -6.28 9.77
CA LEU A 188 0.98 -5.14 9.21
C LEU A 188 1.83 -5.67 8.05
N ILE A 189 1.54 -5.20 6.84
CA ILE A 189 2.20 -5.63 5.60
C ILE A 189 2.92 -4.43 5.01
N ILE A 190 4.24 -4.50 4.94
CA ILE A 190 5.07 -3.39 4.46
C ILE A 190 5.86 -3.85 3.23
N ASP A 191 5.60 -3.23 2.08
CA ASP A 191 6.39 -3.39 0.86
C ASP A 191 7.61 -2.47 0.91
N GLU A 192 8.79 -2.97 0.55
CA GLU A 192 10.08 -2.26 0.58
C GLU A 192 10.39 -1.62 1.95
N PHE A 193 10.23 -2.37 3.06
CA PHE A 193 10.45 -1.85 4.41
C PHE A 193 11.90 -1.45 4.66
N ARG A 194 12.13 -0.15 4.86
CA ARG A 194 13.46 0.47 5.01
C ARG A 194 14.03 0.44 6.43
N PHE A 195 13.20 0.25 7.45
CA PHE A 195 13.54 0.38 8.88
C PHE A 195 13.12 -0.85 9.69
N PRO A 196 13.58 -2.07 9.30
CA PRO A 196 13.16 -3.31 9.97
C PRO A 196 13.58 -3.37 11.44
N GLU A 197 14.62 -2.61 11.86
CA GLU A 197 15.08 -2.48 13.23
C GLU A 197 14.02 -1.92 14.18
N LEU A 198 13.07 -1.14 13.67
CA LEU A 198 11.94 -0.61 14.48
C LEU A 198 10.97 -1.69 14.98
N LEU A 199 11.04 -2.91 14.40
CA LEU A 199 10.19 -4.04 14.72
C LEU A 199 10.99 -5.32 15.05
N GLU A 200 12.32 -5.23 15.22
CA GLU A 200 13.17 -6.42 15.42
C GLU A 200 12.83 -7.18 16.71
N ASP A 201 12.65 -6.45 17.82
CA ASP A 201 12.28 -7.00 19.12
C ASP A 201 10.91 -6.55 19.62
N ASP A 202 10.00 -6.24 18.69
CA ASP A 202 8.66 -5.77 19.05
C ASP A 202 7.88 -6.84 19.83
N GLU A 203 7.28 -6.46 20.97
CA GLU A 203 6.52 -7.39 21.80
C GLU A 203 5.14 -7.71 21.23
N LEU A 204 4.51 -6.75 20.53
CA LEU A 204 3.16 -6.86 20.00
C LEU A 204 3.12 -7.33 18.56
N LEU A 205 4.04 -6.83 17.71
CA LEU A 205 4.07 -7.10 16.27
C LEU A 205 5.19 -8.09 15.95
N LYS A 206 4.86 -9.35 15.84
CA LYS A 206 5.84 -10.41 15.51
C LYS A 206 5.97 -10.58 14.00
N LYS A 207 7.22 -10.61 13.52
CA LYS A 207 7.51 -10.93 12.12
C LYS A 207 7.14 -12.38 11.83
N THR A 208 6.22 -12.58 10.90
CA THR A 208 5.76 -13.93 10.52
C THR A 208 6.35 -14.38 9.20
N HIS A 209 6.44 -13.49 8.21
CA HIS A 209 6.90 -13.86 6.86
C HIS A 209 7.65 -12.71 6.18
N VAL A 210 8.48 -13.10 5.21
CA VAL A 210 9.00 -12.20 4.16
C VAL A 210 8.73 -12.88 2.82
N TYR A 211 8.11 -12.14 1.89
CA TYR A 211 7.83 -12.62 0.54
C TYR A 211 8.53 -11.74 -0.50
N GLU A 212 9.19 -12.37 -1.45
CA GLU A 212 9.87 -11.68 -2.54
C GLU A 212 9.20 -12.00 -3.88
N TYR A 213 8.79 -10.95 -4.61
CA TYR A 213 8.20 -11.07 -5.93
C TYR A 213 8.83 -10.04 -6.89
N GLY A 214 9.74 -10.47 -7.72
CA GLY A 214 10.45 -9.57 -8.63
C GLY A 214 11.30 -8.54 -7.88
N SER A 215 10.86 -7.27 -7.89
CA SER A 215 11.51 -6.18 -7.15
C SER A 215 10.87 -5.88 -5.80
N ALA A 216 9.69 -6.40 -5.51
CA ALA A 216 8.96 -6.15 -4.28
C ALA A 216 9.39 -7.12 -3.17
N ILE A 217 9.53 -6.61 -1.95
CA ILE A 217 9.85 -7.37 -0.74
C ILE A 217 8.82 -7.00 0.32
N PHE A 218 7.89 -7.92 0.58
CA PHE A 218 6.85 -7.73 1.58
C PHE A 218 7.29 -8.30 2.92
N HIS A 219 7.37 -7.46 3.93
CA HIS A 219 7.55 -7.85 5.32
C HIS A 219 6.16 -7.93 5.98
N VAL A 220 5.86 -9.07 6.59
CA VAL A 220 4.58 -9.32 7.25
C VAL A 220 4.80 -9.48 8.74
N TYR A 221 4.12 -8.65 9.50
CA TYR A 221 4.08 -8.71 10.96
C TYR A 221 2.65 -8.97 11.41
N GLN A 222 2.49 -9.66 12.52
CA GLN A 222 1.19 -10.01 13.07
C GLN A 222 1.15 -9.82 14.58
N HIS A 223 0.04 -9.28 15.07
CA HIS A 223 -0.40 -9.40 16.45
C HIS A 223 -1.51 -10.43 16.54
N GLN A 224 -1.46 -11.28 17.55
CA GLN A 224 -2.51 -12.23 17.90
C GLN A 224 -2.98 -11.91 19.32
N SER A 225 -4.27 -11.66 19.49
CA SER A 225 -4.92 -11.33 20.76
C SER A 225 -5.18 -12.55 21.63
#